data_6312d4d6b2929b770e2865b085341c67
#
_entry.id   6312d4d6b2929b770e2865b085341c67
#
_cell.length_a   1.000
_cell.length_b   1.000
_cell.length_c   1.000
_cell.angle_alpha   90.00
_cell.angle_beta   90.00
_cell.angle_gamma   90.00
#
_symmetry.space_group_name_H-M   'P 1'
#
loop_
_entity.id
_entity.type
_entity.pdbx_description
1 polymer ?
#
loop_
_entity_poly.entity_id
_entity_poly.type
_entity_poly.pdbx_seq_one_letter_code
_entity_poly.pdbx_strand_id
1 'polypeptide(L)'
;MLRKNVRDSNDLRRSSNPDILGSVIVETKETAKAPNTIKAKIVIIRHRTNPQKTLAILSTDIGMSDEDVVVHYSRRWLIEENFFNQKQLLGLVKKCRANLYSSIIANVTMVSICTMILECLRREEKDIRTFGEIFMENCEEIHRIFLLRLPLIV
;
A
#
# COMPACT_ATOMS: atom_id res chain seq x y z
N MET A 1 -25.43 -2.71 -8.24
CA MET A 1 -25.64 -1.99 -9.51
C MET A 1 -25.65 -0.49 -9.20
N LEU A 2 -24.52 0.18 -9.35
CA LEU A 2 -24.35 1.62 -9.06
C LEU A 2 -25.07 2.43 -10.15
N ARG A 3 -26.23 2.96 -9.85
CA ARG A 3 -26.86 3.96 -10.73
C ARG A 3 -26.17 5.30 -10.51
N LYS A 4 -25.38 5.69 -11.50
CA LYS A 4 -24.85 7.04 -11.65
C LYS A 4 -25.99 8.05 -11.82
N ASN A 5 -26.21 8.90 -10.83
CA ASN A 5 -26.67 10.26 -11.11
C ASN A 5 -25.42 11.13 -11.22
N VAL A 6 -24.76 11.05 -12.37
CA VAL A 6 -23.78 12.07 -12.77
C VAL A 6 -24.60 13.26 -13.20
N ARG A 7 -24.73 14.22 -12.30
CA ARG A 7 -25.22 15.55 -12.68
C ARG A 7 -24.08 16.21 -13.45
N ASP A 8 -24.39 16.57 -14.65
CA ASP A 8 -23.71 17.38 -15.64
C ASP A 8 -22.17 17.43 -15.63
N SER A 9 -21.62 17.21 -16.82
CA SER A 9 -20.18 17.32 -17.17
C SER A 9 -19.55 18.69 -16.88
N ASN A 10 -20.32 19.68 -16.42
CA ASN A 10 -19.86 21.01 -16.03
C ASN A 10 -19.36 21.09 -14.58
N ASP A 11 -19.59 20.08 -13.73
CA ASP A 11 -19.14 20.06 -12.34
C ASP A 11 -17.69 19.55 -12.17
N LEU A 12 -16.99 19.22 -13.24
CA LEU A 12 -15.57 18.84 -13.20
C LEU A 12 -14.71 20.07 -12.90
N ARG A 13 -14.20 20.16 -11.67
CA ARG A 13 -13.15 21.13 -11.33
C ARG A 13 -11.87 20.73 -12.04
N ARG A 14 -11.35 21.61 -12.90
CA ARG A 14 -10.05 21.41 -13.54
C ARG A 14 -8.93 21.70 -12.54
N SER A 15 -8.01 20.78 -12.41
CA SER A 15 -6.79 20.97 -11.61
C SER A 15 -5.71 21.69 -12.41
N SER A 16 -4.80 22.38 -11.70
CA SER A 16 -3.59 22.97 -12.28
C SER A 16 -2.55 21.94 -12.69
N ASN A 17 -2.64 20.71 -12.17
CA ASN A 17 -1.71 19.62 -12.49
C ASN A 17 -2.16 18.92 -13.77
N PRO A 18 -1.29 18.82 -14.81
CA PRO A 18 -1.66 18.24 -16.11
C PRO A 18 -2.04 16.75 -16.06
N ASP A 19 -1.65 16.04 -15.01
CA ASP A 19 -2.00 14.64 -14.80
C ASP A 19 -3.39 14.46 -14.18
N ILE A 20 -3.92 15.49 -13.52
CA ILE A 20 -5.25 15.51 -12.93
C ILE A 20 -6.23 16.12 -13.92
N LEU A 21 -7.13 15.31 -14.46
CA LEU A 21 -8.11 15.73 -15.44
C LEU A 21 -9.26 16.55 -14.82
N GLY A 22 -9.58 16.26 -13.56
CA GLY A 22 -10.60 16.98 -12.80
C GLY A 22 -11.17 16.13 -11.67
N SER A 23 -12.06 16.74 -10.90
CA SER A 23 -12.74 16.06 -9.80
C SER A 23 -14.24 16.36 -9.80
N VAL A 24 -15.01 15.44 -9.24
CA VAL A 24 -16.46 15.53 -9.10
C VAL A 24 -16.88 15.00 -7.73
N ILE A 25 -17.82 15.68 -7.09
CA ILE A 25 -18.44 15.20 -5.84
C ILE A 25 -19.69 14.42 -6.22
N VAL A 26 -19.78 13.19 -5.74
CA VAL A 26 -20.91 12.31 -5.96
C VAL A 26 -21.59 11.95 -4.64
N GLU A 27 -22.89 11.83 -4.68
CA GLU A 27 -23.68 11.31 -3.56
C GLU A 27 -24.13 9.89 -3.90
N THR A 28 -23.79 8.95 -3.01
CA THR A 28 -24.23 7.57 -3.14
C THR A 28 -25.26 7.24 -2.09
N LYS A 29 -26.36 6.61 -2.50
CA LYS A 29 -27.35 6.06 -1.58
C LYS A 29 -27.18 4.54 -1.59
N GLU A 30 -27.13 3.96 -0.41
CA GLU A 30 -26.94 2.51 -0.25
C GLU A 30 -28.12 1.73 -0.85
N THR A 31 -29.32 2.23 -0.65
CA THR A 31 -30.56 1.65 -1.23
C THR A 31 -31.60 2.76 -1.36
N ALA A 32 -32.59 2.56 -2.20
CA ALA A 32 -33.70 3.53 -2.35
C ALA A 32 -34.45 3.83 -1.02
N LYS A 33 -34.32 2.95 -0.02
CA LYS A 33 -34.93 3.06 1.31
C LYS A 33 -33.95 3.51 2.41
N ALA A 34 -32.64 3.65 2.13
CA ALA A 34 -31.68 4.06 3.14
C ALA A 34 -31.67 5.58 3.29
N PRO A 35 -31.84 6.13 4.49
CA PRO A 35 -31.81 7.56 4.74
C PRO A 35 -30.38 8.14 4.63
N ASN A 36 -29.35 7.29 4.72
CA ASN A 36 -27.96 7.72 4.76
C ASN A 36 -27.39 7.89 3.36
N THR A 37 -27.00 9.13 3.05
CA THR A 37 -26.30 9.48 1.82
C THR A 37 -24.84 9.69 2.16
N ILE A 38 -23.94 9.00 1.48
CA ILE A 38 -22.51 9.20 1.61
C ILE A 38 -22.06 10.09 0.46
N LYS A 39 -21.43 11.21 0.81
CA LYS A 39 -20.77 12.08 -0.17
C LYS A 39 -19.34 11.61 -0.35
N ALA A 40 -18.91 11.52 -1.60
CA ALA A 40 -17.55 11.14 -1.94
C ALA A 40 -17.03 12.02 -3.09
N LYS A 41 -15.75 12.31 -3.04
CA LYS A 41 -15.02 13.02 -4.10
C LYS A 41 -14.35 11.99 -5.00
N ILE A 42 -14.54 12.11 -6.30
CA ILE A 42 -13.86 11.30 -7.31
C ILE A 42 -12.89 12.20 -8.04
N VAL A 43 -11.61 11.86 -7.99
CA VAL A 43 -10.54 12.53 -8.74
C VAL A 43 -10.16 11.67 -9.93
N ILE A 44 -10.15 12.23 -11.12
CA ILE A 44 -9.84 11.54 -12.36
C ILE A 44 -8.45 11.96 -12.80
N ILE A 45 -7.55 10.98 -12.89
CA ILE A 45 -6.17 11.19 -13.32
C ILE A 45 -5.87 10.44 -14.63
N ARG A 46 -4.92 10.96 -15.38
CA ARG A 46 -4.39 10.30 -16.58
C ARG A 46 -3.47 9.14 -16.19
N HIS A 47 -3.61 8.02 -16.86
CA HIS A 47 -2.72 6.89 -16.62
C HIS A 47 -1.34 7.19 -17.19
N ARG A 48 -0.29 7.03 -16.38
CA ARG A 48 1.08 7.44 -16.68
C ARG A 48 1.67 6.80 -17.95
N THR A 49 1.41 5.51 -18.15
CA THR A 49 1.97 4.74 -19.31
C THR A 49 1.04 4.67 -20.50
N ASN A 50 -0.25 4.92 -20.32
CA ASN A 50 -1.24 4.88 -21.40
C ASN A 50 -2.19 6.09 -21.29
N PRO A 51 -1.92 7.18 -22.02
CA PRO A 51 -2.72 8.40 -21.96
C PRO A 51 -4.20 8.22 -22.36
N GLN A 52 -4.53 7.13 -23.05
CA GLN A 52 -5.91 6.80 -23.43
C GLN A 52 -6.72 6.24 -22.24
N LYS A 53 -6.03 5.81 -21.17
CA LYS A 53 -6.67 5.28 -19.98
C LYS A 53 -6.69 6.33 -18.87
N THR A 54 -7.76 6.34 -18.12
CA THR A 54 -7.93 7.17 -16.95
C THR A 54 -8.12 6.30 -15.71
N LEU A 55 -7.65 6.80 -14.56
CA LEU A 55 -7.88 6.20 -13.25
C LEU A 55 -8.77 7.13 -12.44
N ALA A 56 -9.81 6.59 -11.84
CA ALA A 56 -10.70 7.30 -10.93
C ALA A 56 -10.36 6.91 -9.48
N ILE A 57 -9.98 7.90 -8.67
CA ILE A 57 -9.67 7.74 -7.25
C ILE A 57 -10.82 8.31 -6.45
N LEU A 58 -11.32 7.54 -5.49
CA LEU A 58 -12.42 7.93 -4.62
C LEU A 58 -11.88 8.30 -3.24
N SER A 59 -12.30 9.46 -2.73
CA SER A 59 -12.06 9.91 -1.37
C SER A 59 -13.39 10.19 -0.67
N THR A 60 -13.50 9.78 0.59
CA THR A 60 -14.63 10.15 1.47
C THR A 60 -14.44 11.52 2.11
N ASP A 61 -13.21 12.02 2.11
CA ASP A 61 -12.91 13.38 2.52
C ASP A 61 -13.10 14.33 1.33
N ILE A 62 -14.20 15.09 1.37
CA ILE A 62 -14.57 16.04 0.32
C ILE A 62 -13.72 17.33 0.38
N GLY A 63 -13.19 17.66 1.57
CA GLY A 63 -12.39 18.87 1.80
C GLY A 63 -10.95 18.76 1.32
N MET A 64 -10.45 17.55 1.10
CA MET A 64 -9.08 17.32 0.66
C MET A 64 -8.85 17.88 -0.76
N SER A 65 -7.68 18.46 -1.02
CA SER A 65 -7.32 18.91 -2.37
C SER A 65 -7.20 17.72 -3.34
N ASP A 66 -7.31 17.97 -4.64
CA ASP A 66 -7.22 16.89 -5.65
C ASP A 66 -5.82 16.28 -5.66
N GLU A 67 -4.80 17.12 -5.48
CA GLU A 67 -3.40 16.73 -5.37
C GLU A 67 -3.16 15.83 -4.14
N ASP A 68 -3.70 16.21 -2.98
CA ASP A 68 -3.56 15.41 -1.76
C ASP A 68 -4.23 14.06 -1.89
N VAL A 69 -5.40 13.98 -2.52
CA VAL A 69 -6.06 12.70 -2.80
C VAL A 69 -5.16 11.79 -3.62
N VAL A 70 -4.47 12.31 -4.64
CA VAL A 70 -3.54 11.54 -5.46
C VAL A 70 -2.32 11.10 -4.65
N VAL A 71 -1.74 12.00 -3.85
CA VAL A 71 -0.58 11.70 -2.98
C VAL A 71 -0.94 10.62 -1.95
N HIS A 72 -2.10 10.74 -1.30
CA HIS A 72 -2.55 9.72 -0.34
C HIS A 72 -2.80 8.36 -1.02
N TYR A 73 -3.39 8.36 -2.21
CA TYR A 73 -3.61 7.13 -2.96
C TYR A 73 -2.31 6.46 -3.37
N SER A 74 -1.30 7.23 -3.76
CA SER A 74 0.00 6.67 -4.16
C SER A 74 0.69 5.90 -3.04
N ARG A 75 0.46 6.29 -1.77
CA ARG A 75 0.98 5.58 -0.60
C ARG A 75 0.39 4.17 -0.44
N ARG A 76 -0.75 3.88 -1.06
CA ARG A 76 -1.35 2.54 -1.06
C ARG A 76 -0.39 1.49 -1.67
N TRP A 77 0.39 1.89 -2.66
CA TRP A 77 1.39 1.02 -3.27
C TRP A 77 2.43 0.51 -2.27
N LEU A 78 2.80 1.34 -1.30
CA LEU A 78 3.74 0.94 -0.24
C LEU A 78 3.22 -0.22 0.61
N ILE A 79 1.90 -0.32 0.78
CA ILE A 79 1.27 -1.44 1.51
C ILE A 79 1.42 -2.73 0.69
N GLU A 80 1.17 -2.67 -0.61
CA GLU A 80 1.29 -3.82 -1.50
C GLU A 80 2.75 -4.30 -1.59
N GLU A 81 3.69 -3.37 -1.72
CA GLU A 81 5.13 -3.64 -1.72
C GLU A 81 5.59 -4.27 -0.40
N ASN A 82 5.10 -3.76 0.72
CA ASN A 82 5.40 -4.32 2.04
C ASN A 82 4.90 -5.77 2.15
N PHE A 83 3.65 -6.04 1.76
CA PHE A 83 3.14 -7.42 1.74
C PHE A 83 3.90 -8.31 0.77
N PHE A 84 4.31 -7.80 -0.38
CA PHE A 84 5.15 -8.53 -1.32
C PHE A 84 6.48 -8.93 -0.67
N ASN A 85 7.19 -8.01 -0.05
CA ASN A 85 8.46 -8.26 0.63
C ASN A 85 8.29 -9.27 1.77
N GLN A 86 7.27 -9.14 2.60
CA GLN A 86 6.97 -10.08 3.67
C GLN A 86 6.72 -11.50 3.15
N LYS A 87 6.00 -11.65 2.05
CA LYS A 87 5.71 -12.95 1.46
C LYS A 87 6.93 -13.57 0.77
N GLN A 88 7.69 -12.78 0.03
CA GLN A 88 8.79 -13.30 -0.78
C GLN A 88 10.06 -13.54 0.04
N LEU A 89 10.43 -12.59 0.88
CA LEU A 89 11.68 -12.62 1.63
C LEU A 89 11.53 -13.26 3.01
N LEU A 90 10.55 -12.80 3.79
CA LEU A 90 10.36 -13.26 5.16
C LEU A 90 9.47 -14.51 5.29
N GLY A 91 8.90 -14.97 4.19
CA GLY A 91 8.14 -16.22 4.13
C GLY A 91 6.79 -16.18 4.84
N LEU A 92 6.16 -14.98 4.89
CA LEU A 92 4.80 -14.83 5.41
C LEU A 92 3.87 -15.84 4.70
N VAL A 93 3.13 -16.61 5.48
CA VAL A 93 2.22 -17.68 5.03
C VAL A 93 2.93 -18.94 4.50
N LYS A 94 4.03 -18.84 3.75
CA LYS A 94 4.68 -20.01 3.14
C LYS A 94 5.35 -20.94 4.15
N LYS A 95 5.90 -20.40 5.24
CA LYS A 95 6.62 -21.16 6.28
C LYS A 95 5.73 -21.60 7.45
N CYS A 96 4.53 -21.05 7.57
CA CYS A 96 3.60 -21.42 8.62
C CYS A 96 2.73 -22.58 8.17
N ARG A 97 3.12 -23.80 8.53
CA ARG A 97 2.33 -25.04 8.29
C ARG A 97 1.37 -25.35 9.45
N ALA A 98 1.27 -24.46 10.42
CA ALA A 98 0.44 -24.70 11.59
C ALA A 98 -1.03 -24.36 11.29
N ASN A 99 -1.93 -25.27 11.66
CA ASN A 99 -3.37 -25.08 11.56
C ASN A 99 -3.95 -24.32 12.77
N LEU A 100 -3.12 -24.04 13.77
CA LEU A 100 -3.55 -23.32 14.97
C LEU A 100 -3.53 -21.81 14.73
N TYR A 101 -4.62 -21.16 15.07
CA TYR A 101 -4.77 -19.71 14.92
C TYR A 101 -3.67 -18.92 15.65
N SER A 102 -3.29 -19.35 16.86
CA SER A 102 -2.20 -18.74 17.63
C SER A 102 -0.86 -18.79 16.91
N SER A 103 -0.55 -19.88 16.21
CA SER A 103 0.69 -20.02 15.45
C SER A 103 0.70 -19.13 14.21
N ILE A 104 -0.45 -18.94 13.58
CA ILE A 104 -0.60 -17.99 12.45
C ILE A 104 -0.36 -16.56 12.93
N ILE A 105 -0.97 -16.16 14.05
CA ILE A 105 -0.75 -14.83 14.64
C ILE A 105 0.73 -14.65 15.00
N ALA A 106 1.35 -15.62 15.66
CA ALA A 106 2.76 -15.54 16.02
C ALA A 106 3.66 -15.36 14.78
N ASN A 107 3.41 -16.11 13.71
CA ASN A 107 4.15 -15.95 12.45
C ASN A 107 3.97 -14.54 11.83
N VAL A 108 2.74 -14.06 11.73
CA VAL A 108 2.46 -12.72 11.20
C VAL A 108 3.13 -11.65 12.04
N THR A 109 3.08 -11.77 13.37
CA THR A 109 3.71 -10.82 14.30
C THR A 109 5.22 -10.80 14.13
N MET A 110 5.87 -11.97 14.08
CA MET A 110 7.32 -12.07 13.88
C MET A 110 7.77 -11.46 12.56
N VAL A 111 7.08 -11.79 11.48
CA VAL A 111 7.38 -11.22 10.16
C VAL A 111 7.20 -9.69 10.17
N SER A 112 6.15 -9.18 10.80
CA SER A 112 5.91 -7.74 10.91
C SER A 112 7.01 -7.04 11.71
N ILE A 113 7.45 -7.63 12.85
CA ILE A 113 8.55 -7.09 13.65
C ILE A 113 9.85 -7.07 12.84
N CYS A 114 10.20 -8.15 12.15
CA CYS A 114 11.39 -8.20 11.31
C CYS A 114 11.34 -7.12 10.21
N THR A 115 10.19 -6.94 9.57
CA THR A 115 10.01 -5.87 8.58
C THR A 115 10.23 -4.49 9.18
N MET A 116 9.68 -4.23 10.37
CA MET A 116 9.84 -2.94 11.05
C MET A 116 11.30 -2.67 11.41
N ILE A 117 12.02 -3.67 11.93
CA ILE A 117 13.44 -3.54 12.27
C ILE A 117 14.27 -3.17 11.04
N LEU A 118 14.11 -3.92 9.94
CA LEU A 118 14.84 -3.66 8.69
C LEU A 118 14.52 -2.27 8.11
N GLU A 119 13.27 -1.85 8.17
CA GLU A 119 12.86 -0.50 7.73
C GLU A 119 13.41 0.61 8.64
N CYS A 120 13.49 0.37 9.95
CA CYS A 120 14.12 1.32 10.88
C CYS A 120 15.61 1.47 10.59
N LEU A 121 16.34 0.36 10.46
CA LEU A 121 17.76 0.37 10.13
C LEU A 121 18.04 1.13 8.81
N ARG A 122 17.23 0.86 7.78
CA ARG A 122 17.32 1.54 6.48
C ARG A 122 17.17 3.06 6.63
N ARG A 123 16.23 3.51 7.46
CA ARG A 123 15.95 4.94 7.65
C ARG A 123 17.01 5.65 8.50
N GLU A 124 17.52 5.01 9.54
CA GLU A 124 18.53 5.57 10.43
C GLU A 124 19.85 5.82 9.68
N GLU A 125 20.25 4.86 8.86
CA GLU A 125 21.47 4.94 8.05
C GLU A 125 21.29 5.75 6.76
N LYS A 126 20.08 6.23 6.45
CA LYS A 126 19.71 6.84 5.17
C LYS A 126 20.14 5.99 3.98
N ASP A 127 20.00 4.69 4.16
CA ASP A 127 20.43 3.69 3.21
C ASP A 127 19.57 3.74 1.94
N ILE A 128 20.23 3.87 0.80
CA ILE A 128 19.59 3.95 -0.52
C ILE A 128 19.26 2.57 -1.11
N ARG A 129 19.75 1.50 -0.46
CA ARG A 129 19.51 0.12 -0.90
C ARG A 129 18.03 -0.25 -0.78
N THR A 130 17.62 -1.19 -1.59
CA THR A 130 16.28 -1.77 -1.51
C THR A 130 16.13 -2.63 -0.26
N PHE A 131 14.90 -2.84 0.19
CA PHE A 131 14.59 -3.75 1.30
C PHE A 131 15.15 -5.15 1.07
N GLY A 132 15.10 -5.65 -0.18
CA GLY A 132 15.62 -6.95 -0.55
C GLY A 132 17.14 -7.06 -0.39
N GLU A 133 17.89 -6.04 -0.80
CA GLU A 133 19.35 -6.02 -0.66
C GLU A 133 19.78 -6.03 0.81
N ILE A 134 19.16 -5.21 1.64
CA ILE A 134 19.43 -5.19 3.09
C ILE A 134 19.10 -6.55 3.72
N PHE A 135 17.98 -7.15 3.35
CA PHE A 135 17.59 -8.47 3.85
C PHE A 135 18.63 -9.53 3.48
N MET A 136 19.07 -9.57 2.23
CA MET A 136 20.05 -10.57 1.75
C MET A 136 21.39 -10.43 2.45
N GLU A 137 21.88 -9.21 2.63
CA GLU A 137 23.13 -8.96 3.35
C GLU A 137 23.07 -9.42 4.81
N ASN A 138 21.98 -9.10 5.51
CA ASN A 138 21.78 -9.59 6.88
C ASN A 138 21.73 -11.12 6.94
N CYS A 139 21.11 -11.79 5.95
CA CYS A 139 21.11 -13.25 5.89
C CYS A 139 22.52 -13.81 5.68
N GLU A 140 23.34 -13.19 4.83
CA GLU A 140 24.72 -13.61 4.61
C GLU A 140 25.58 -13.41 5.85
N GLU A 141 25.41 -12.30 6.57
CA GLU A 141 26.13 -12.04 7.81
C GLU A 141 25.79 -13.04 8.90
N ILE A 142 24.51 -13.33 9.10
CA ILE A 142 24.04 -14.37 10.03
C ILE A 142 24.67 -15.74 9.66
N HIS A 143 24.70 -16.06 8.37
CA HIS A 143 25.28 -17.31 7.90
C HIS A 143 26.79 -17.39 8.19
N ARG A 144 27.53 -16.31 7.96
CA ARG A 144 28.97 -16.22 8.32
C ARG A 144 29.19 -16.41 9.81
N ILE A 145 28.42 -15.74 10.66
CA ILE A 145 28.52 -15.86 12.12
C ILE A 145 28.23 -17.31 12.55
N PHE A 146 27.25 -17.94 11.95
CA PHE A 146 26.92 -19.34 12.24
C PHE A 146 28.05 -20.28 11.86
N LEU A 147 28.64 -20.14 10.67
CA LEU A 147 29.78 -20.95 10.22
C LEU A 147 31.02 -20.76 11.09
N LEU A 148 31.28 -19.55 11.57
CA LEU A 148 32.41 -19.25 12.46
C LEU A 148 32.26 -19.86 13.86
N ARG A 149 31.02 -20.12 14.31
CA ARG A 149 30.73 -20.72 15.63
C ARG A 149 30.67 -22.26 15.62
N LEU A 150 30.51 -22.88 14.45
CA LEU A 150 30.45 -24.33 14.34
C LEU A 150 31.73 -25.05 14.84
N PRO A 151 32.97 -24.56 14.62
CA PRO A 151 34.16 -25.25 15.11
C PRO A 151 34.41 -25.14 16.62
N LEU A 152 33.62 -24.38 17.36
CA LEU A 152 33.74 -24.22 18.82
C LEU A 152 32.90 -25.24 19.63
N ILE A 153 32.20 -26.17 18.95
CA ILE A 153 31.31 -27.15 19.58
C ILE A 153 31.92 -28.57 19.49
N VAL A 154 33.20 -28.72 19.16
CA VAL A 154 33.91 -30.02 19.17
C VAL A 154 34.71 -30.15 20.45
#